data_98cf00957aa7c5472a13fcae6cc0b680
#
_entry.id   98cf00957aa7c5472a13fcae6cc0b680
#
_cell.length_a   1.000
_cell.length_b   1.000
_cell.length_c   1.000
_cell.angle_alpha   90.00
_cell.angle_beta   90.00
_cell.angle_gamma   90.00
#
_symmetry.space_group_name_H-M   'P 1'
#
loop_
_entity.id
_entity.type
_entity.pdbx_description
1 polymer ?
#
loop_
_entity_poly.entity_id
_entity_poly.type
_entity_poly.pdbx_seq_one_letter_code
_entity_poly.pdbx_strand_id
1 'polypeptide(L)'
;MTQQPSTLSLDLYPWQQDQWQQVSHMMQQQRLPHALIIGGVPGLGKLTFATHLAAALLCQQQLDGHACGQCKSCQLLAATSHPDYKLLQPEAPSKSILVDQVRNIQHAMATTAQQGGARVVVINGAADLNLNAANALLKQLEEPGNDSYFLLLHEWPKTILPTVRSRCQLLDIALPASAQAVSWLQQQLPADDSSNEMVAKLLQLAHGAPLRALHLHTSKAHELRHQMLVQLTAILRGKDSVVNVAYSWHKQPLEQMFSWWIEWLNDLIKLKMTTSTDYLA
;
A
#
# COMPACT_ATOMS: atom_id res chain seq x y z
N MET A 1 12.28 -0.49 11.66
CA MET A 1 11.32 -1.15 12.57
C MET A 1 9.92 -0.83 12.05
N THR A 2 9.35 -1.72 11.27
CA THR A 2 7.97 -1.63 10.80
C THR A 2 7.07 -1.89 11.99
N GLN A 3 6.45 -0.84 12.53
CA GLN A 3 5.33 -1.01 13.44
C GLN A 3 4.23 -1.74 12.66
N GLN A 4 4.00 -3.00 13.00
CA GLN A 4 2.72 -3.63 12.70
C GLN A 4 1.66 -2.78 13.41
N PRO A 5 0.61 -2.32 12.73
CA PRO A 5 -0.50 -1.70 13.42
C PRO A 5 -1.06 -2.74 14.40
N SER A 6 -1.02 -2.41 15.68
CA SER A 6 -1.41 -3.27 16.79
C SER A 6 -2.91 -3.58 16.87
N THR A 7 -3.70 -3.06 15.93
CA THR A 7 -5.10 -3.41 15.64
C THR A 7 -5.32 -3.23 14.15
N LEU A 8 -5.78 -4.27 13.46
CA LEU A 8 -6.23 -4.16 12.07
C LEU A 8 -7.38 -3.14 12.04
N SER A 9 -7.10 -1.92 11.58
CA SER A 9 -8.18 -0.98 11.29
C SER A 9 -8.98 -1.56 10.13
N LEU A 10 -10.24 -1.86 10.39
CA LEU A 10 -11.17 -2.36 9.38
C LEU A 10 -11.93 -1.22 8.70
N ASP A 11 -11.67 0.04 9.09
CA ASP A 11 -12.37 1.20 8.54
C ASP A 11 -11.77 1.61 7.20
N LEU A 12 -12.65 1.78 6.22
CA LEU A 12 -12.29 2.29 4.91
C LEU A 12 -11.96 3.78 4.97
N TYR A 13 -10.96 4.18 4.20
CA TYR A 13 -10.69 5.60 4.00
C TYR A 13 -11.76 6.24 3.11
N PRO A 14 -12.05 7.55 3.28
CA PRO A 14 -13.11 8.23 2.53
C PRO A 14 -12.98 8.09 1.00
N TRP A 15 -11.77 8.03 0.48
CA TRP A 15 -11.50 7.88 -0.96
C TRP A 15 -11.60 6.44 -1.49
N GLN A 16 -11.93 5.48 -0.64
CA GLN A 16 -12.08 4.06 -1.02
C GLN A 16 -13.55 3.65 -1.19
N GLN A 17 -14.49 4.57 -0.93
CA GLN A 17 -15.92 4.25 -0.90
C GLN A 17 -16.46 3.78 -2.26
N ASP A 18 -16.03 4.41 -3.35
CA ASP A 18 -16.49 4.03 -4.70
C ASP A 18 -16.03 2.61 -5.05
N GLN A 19 -14.76 2.27 -4.76
CA GLN A 19 -14.22 0.94 -4.97
C GLN A 19 -14.91 -0.09 -4.08
N TRP A 20 -15.24 0.32 -2.85
CA TRP A 20 -16.00 -0.55 -1.95
C TRP A 20 -17.40 -0.84 -2.46
N GLN A 21 -18.13 0.16 -2.93
CA GLN A 21 -19.44 -0.02 -3.54
C GLN A 21 -19.39 -0.97 -4.74
N GLN A 22 -18.39 -0.81 -5.60
CA GLN A 22 -18.16 -1.70 -6.74
C GLN A 22 -17.96 -3.16 -6.29
N VAL A 23 -17.07 -3.39 -5.35
CA VAL A 23 -16.74 -4.73 -4.84
C VAL A 23 -17.93 -5.33 -4.07
N SER A 24 -18.59 -4.56 -3.22
CA SER A 24 -19.77 -4.98 -2.46
C SER A 24 -20.91 -5.42 -3.39
N HIS A 25 -21.14 -4.66 -4.48
CA HIS A 25 -22.12 -5.03 -5.50
C HIS A 25 -21.75 -6.37 -6.20
N MET A 26 -20.47 -6.57 -6.54
CA MET A 26 -20.00 -7.83 -7.10
C MET A 26 -20.20 -9.00 -6.13
N MET A 27 -19.97 -8.79 -4.82
CA MET A 27 -20.19 -9.79 -3.78
C MET A 27 -21.67 -10.18 -3.67
N GLN A 28 -22.57 -9.18 -3.62
CA GLN A 28 -24.01 -9.40 -3.56
C GLN A 28 -24.54 -10.19 -4.77
N GLN A 29 -23.96 -9.95 -5.96
CA GLN A 29 -24.28 -10.68 -7.17
C GLN A 29 -23.60 -12.05 -7.31
N GLN A 30 -22.78 -12.45 -6.34
CA GLN A 30 -21.94 -13.67 -6.40
C GLN A 30 -21.03 -13.70 -7.65
N ARG A 31 -20.53 -12.51 -8.05
CA ARG A 31 -19.68 -12.31 -9.24
C ARG A 31 -18.31 -11.74 -8.89
N LEU A 32 -17.95 -11.75 -7.59
CA LEU A 32 -16.62 -11.30 -7.20
C LEU A 32 -15.57 -12.24 -7.81
N PRO A 33 -14.59 -11.71 -8.57
CA PRO A 33 -13.52 -12.53 -9.11
C PRO A 33 -12.69 -13.15 -7.98
N HIS A 34 -12.27 -14.38 -8.18
CA HIS A 34 -11.41 -15.09 -7.23
C HIS A 34 -10.01 -14.45 -7.08
N ALA A 35 -9.58 -13.67 -8.07
CA ALA A 35 -8.28 -12.98 -8.05
C ALA A 35 -8.44 -11.50 -8.44
N LEU A 36 -8.09 -10.61 -7.51
CA LEU A 36 -8.12 -9.17 -7.68
C LEU A 36 -6.73 -8.59 -7.52
N ILE A 37 -6.32 -7.73 -8.46
CA ILE A 37 -5.20 -6.80 -8.26
C ILE A 37 -5.77 -5.49 -7.75
N ILE A 38 -5.41 -5.10 -6.53
CA ILE A 38 -5.76 -3.82 -5.93
C ILE A 38 -4.59 -2.87 -6.18
N GLY A 39 -4.73 -2.05 -7.23
CA GLY A 39 -3.71 -1.14 -7.73
C GLY A 39 -3.81 0.28 -7.16
N GLY A 40 -2.73 1.05 -7.31
CA GLY A 40 -2.68 2.47 -6.96
C GLY A 40 -1.32 2.92 -6.45
N VAL A 41 -1.10 4.23 -6.36
CA VAL A 41 0.15 4.78 -5.82
C VAL A 41 0.34 4.41 -4.34
N PRO A 42 1.58 4.45 -3.80
CA PRO A 42 1.82 4.24 -2.37
C PRO A 42 1.06 5.26 -1.51
N GLY A 43 0.58 4.84 -0.34
CA GLY A 43 -0.08 5.75 0.62
C GLY A 43 -1.58 5.97 0.39
N LEU A 44 -2.26 5.07 -0.33
CA LEU A 44 -3.72 5.07 -0.50
C LEU A 44 -4.46 4.06 0.40
N GLY A 45 -3.75 3.31 1.25
CA GLY A 45 -4.38 2.36 2.17
C GLY A 45 -4.86 1.05 1.51
N LYS A 46 -4.16 0.58 0.47
CA LYS A 46 -4.51 -0.66 -0.25
C LYS A 46 -4.61 -1.87 0.67
N LEU A 47 -3.71 -1.99 1.64
CA LEU A 47 -3.75 -3.09 2.62
C LEU A 47 -4.98 -3.01 3.53
N THR A 48 -5.34 -1.81 3.97
CA THR A 48 -6.57 -1.58 4.75
C THR A 48 -7.80 -1.99 3.96
N PHE A 49 -7.89 -1.58 2.68
CA PHE A 49 -8.98 -1.98 1.79
C PHE A 49 -9.04 -3.51 1.60
N ALA A 50 -7.91 -4.15 1.33
CA ALA A 50 -7.85 -5.61 1.16
C ALA A 50 -8.23 -6.36 2.44
N THR A 51 -7.82 -5.84 3.59
CA THR A 51 -8.17 -6.44 4.90
C THR A 51 -9.67 -6.26 5.19
N HIS A 52 -10.24 -5.11 4.86
CA HIS A 52 -11.68 -4.88 4.97
C HIS A 52 -12.48 -5.83 4.08
N LEU A 53 -12.05 -6.01 2.82
CA LEU A 53 -12.65 -6.97 1.90
C LEU A 53 -12.52 -8.41 2.41
N ALA A 54 -11.33 -8.78 2.90
CA ALA A 54 -11.11 -10.09 3.50
C ALA A 54 -12.03 -10.33 4.71
N ALA A 55 -12.20 -9.31 5.56
CA ALA A 55 -13.10 -9.36 6.71
C ALA A 55 -14.56 -9.60 6.28
N ALA A 56 -15.02 -8.91 5.23
CA ALA A 56 -16.35 -9.10 4.69
C ALA A 56 -16.54 -10.53 4.12
N LEU A 57 -15.56 -11.03 3.35
CA LEU A 57 -15.60 -12.39 2.76
C LEU A 57 -15.60 -13.50 3.81
N LEU A 58 -14.85 -13.32 4.90
CA LEU A 58 -14.72 -14.29 5.98
C LEU A 58 -15.86 -14.19 7.02
N CYS A 59 -16.62 -13.09 7.00
CA CYS A 59 -17.66 -12.85 7.98
C CYS A 59 -18.83 -13.83 7.83
N GLN A 60 -19.24 -14.44 8.95
CA GLN A 60 -20.37 -15.36 8.99
C GLN A 60 -21.74 -14.66 9.01
N GLN A 61 -21.78 -13.36 9.33
CA GLN A 61 -23.01 -12.57 9.49
C GLN A 61 -22.77 -11.15 8.95
N GLN A 62 -22.64 -11.02 7.63
CA GLN A 62 -22.45 -9.72 7.00
C GLN A 62 -23.63 -8.77 7.30
N LEU A 63 -23.31 -7.51 7.52
CA LEU A 63 -24.25 -6.39 7.65
C LEU A 63 -24.02 -5.42 6.48
N ASP A 64 -24.98 -5.29 5.60
CA ASP A 64 -24.91 -4.41 4.41
C ASP A 64 -23.63 -4.58 3.56
N GLY A 65 -23.17 -5.83 3.45
CA GLY A 65 -21.95 -6.16 2.72
C GLY A 65 -20.66 -5.98 3.51
N HIS A 66 -20.72 -5.46 4.74
CA HIS A 66 -19.57 -5.29 5.63
C HIS A 66 -19.44 -6.44 6.64
N ALA A 67 -18.26 -6.61 7.20
CA ALA A 67 -18.05 -7.53 8.30
C ALA A 67 -18.79 -7.05 9.56
N CYS A 68 -19.48 -7.97 10.27
CA CYS A 68 -20.25 -7.61 11.46
C CYS A 68 -19.42 -7.20 12.69
N GLY A 69 -18.11 -7.50 12.68
CA GLY A 69 -17.20 -7.21 13.79
C GLY A 69 -17.35 -8.10 15.03
N GLN A 70 -18.41 -8.89 15.14
CA GLN A 70 -18.79 -9.60 16.38
C GLN A 70 -18.74 -11.12 16.27
N CYS A 71 -18.91 -11.71 15.07
CA CYS A 71 -18.87 -13.16 14.92
C CYS A 71 -17.47 -13.72 15.18
N LYS A 72 -17.39 -15.02 15.39
CA LYS A 72 -16.13 -15.72 15.68
C LYS A 72 -15.05 -15.44 14.62
N SER A 73 -15.43 -15.43 13.35
CA SER A 73 -14.50 -15.14 12.25
C SER A 73 -13.93 -13.72 12.35
N CYS A 74 -14.78 -12.71 12.61
CA CYS A 74 -14.33 -11.33 12.81
C CYS A 74 -13.38 -11.18 14.02
N GLN A 75 -13.68 -11.86 15.12
CA GLN A 75 -12.83 -11.86 16.32
C GLN A 75 -11.45 -12.50 16.05
N LEU A 76 -11.43 -13.64 15.34
CA LEU A 76 -10.18 -14.29 14.94
C LEU A 76 -9.35 -13.43 13.99
N LEU A 77 -10.00 -12.73 13.05
CA LEU A 77 -9.31 -11.84 12.14
C LEU A 77 -8.71 -10.62 12.89
N ALA A 78 -9.48 -10.02 13.80
CA ALA A 78 -8.99 -8.92 14.64
C ALA A 78 -7.80 -9.35 15.51
N ALA A 79 -7.81 -10.61 15.99
CA ALA A 79 -6.69 -11.20 16.72
C ALA A 79 -5.54 -11.71 15.83
N THR A 80 -5.57 -11.45 14.50
CA THR A 80 -4.58 -11.92 13.52
C THR A 80 -4.34 -13.43 13.52
N SER A 81 -5.33 -14.21 14.00
CA SER A 81 -5.24 -15.66 14.19
C SER A 81 -6.26 -16.45 13.35
N HIS A 82 -6.90 -15.80 12.36
CA HIS A 82 -7.87 -16.46 11.51
C HIS A 82 -7.21 -17.53 10.63
N PRO A 83 -7.62 -18.83 10.71
CA PRO A 83 -6.95 -19.90 9.99
C PRO A 83 -7.07 -19.77 8.46
N ASP A 84 -8.21 -19.26 7.99
CA ASP A 84 -8.53 -19.11 6.56
C ASP A 84 -8.13 -17.75 5.98
N TYR A 85 -7.40 -16.92 6.75
CA TYR A 85 -6.77 -15.68 6.29
C TYR A 85 -5.26 -15.83 6.25
N LYS A 86 -4.64 -15.49 5.14
CA LYS A 86 -3.18 -15.48 4.99
C LYS A 86 -2.72 -14.14 4.41
N LEU A 87 -1.75 -13.54 5.09
CA LEU A 87 -1.05 -12.36 4.59
C LEU A 87 0.36 -12.77 4.15
N LEU A 88 0.67 -12.56 2.89
CA LEU A 88 1.98 -12.76 2.30
C LEU A 88 2.61 -11.41 1.99
N GLN A 89 3.81 -11.19 2.50
CA GLN A 89 4.56 -9.96 2.26
C GLN A 89 6.07 -10.22 2.34
N PRO A 90 6.92 -9.35 1.80
CA PRO A 90 8.36 -9.44 1.98
C PRO A 90 8.75 -9.48 3.46
N GLU A 91 9.72 -10.30 3.81
CA GLU A 91 10.24 -10.41 5.20
C GLU A 91 10.93 -9.13 5.70
N ALA A 92 11.42 -8.33 4.78
CA ALA A 92 12.02 -7.02 5.06
C ALA A 92 11.81 -6.11 3.84
N PRO A 93 11.89 -4.78 4.01
CA PRO A 93 11.88 -3.84 2.89
C PRO A 93 12.90 -4.25 1.82
N SER A 94 12.57 -4.03 0.54
CA SER A 94 13.41 -4.35 -0.63
C SER A 94 13.76 -5.82 -0.82
N LYS A 95 13.21 -6.75 -0.01
CA LYS A 95 13.33 -8.18 -0.27
C LYS A 95 12.20 -8.67 -1.18
N SER A 96 12.52 -9.70 -1.96
CA SER A 96 11.52 -10.39 -2.77
C SER A 96 10.73 -11.40 -1.93
N ILE A 97 9.48 -11.63 -2.33
CA ILE A 97 8.69 -12.75 -1.85
C ILE A 97 9.21 -14.04 -2.52
N LEU A 98 9.60 -15.01 -1.73
CA LEU A 98 10.22 -16.24 -2.19
C LEU A 98 9.20 -17.34 -2.46
N VAL A 99 9.58 -18.31 -3.29
CA VAL A 99 8.71 -19.44 -3.69
C VAL A 99 8.24 -20.27 -2.50
N ASP A 100 9.07 -20.45 -1.48
CA ASP A 100 8.70 -21.25 -0.31
C ASP A 100 7.60 -20.60 0.52
N GLN A 101 7.57 -19.27 0.57
CA GLN A 101 6.45 -18.54 1.20
C GLN A 101 5.12 -18.80 0.45
N VAL A 102 5.17 -18.82 -0.89
CA VAL A 102 3.99 -19.13 -1.71
C VAL A 102 3.56 -20.59 -1.54
N ARG A 103 4.51 -21.54 -1.53
CA ARG A 103 4.23 -22.96 -1.31
C ARG A 103 3.58 -23.22 0.05
N ASN A 104 4.01 -22.53 1.10
CA ASN A 104 3.39 -22.65 2.43
C ASN A 104 1.91 -22.21 2.40
N ILE A 105 1.58 -21.16 1.63
CA ILE A 105 0.20 -20.74 1.43
C ILE A 105 -0.57 -21.78 0.62
N GLN A 106 0.02 -22.34 -0.44
CA GLN A 106 -0.62 -23.40 -1.24
C GLN A 106 -1.02 -24.60 -0.38
N HIS A 107 -0.14 -25.05 0.49
CA HIS A 107 -0.46 -26.13 1.44
C HIS A 107 -1.61 -25.76 2.37
N ALA A 108 -1.63 -24.55 2.91
CA ALA A 108 -2.73 -24.08 3.74
C ALA A 108 -4.05 -23.95 2.98
N MET A 109 -4.00 -23.62 1.68
CA MET A 109 -5.18 -23.49 0.80
C MET A 109 -5.65 -24.84 0.23
N ALA A 110 -4.86 -25.90 0.33
CA ALA A 110 -5.25 -27.24 -0.13
C ALA A 110 -6.25 -27.94 0.81
N THR A 111 -6.36 -27.49 2.06
CA THR A 111 -7.32 -28.02 3.04
C THR A 111 -8.66 -27.27 2.93
N THR A 112 -9.75 -27.87 3.42
CA THR A 112 -11.05 -27.19 3.52
C THR A 112 -11.00 -26.02 4.49
N ALA A 113 -11.85 -25.00 4.27
CA ALA A 113 -11.95 -23.85 5.16
C ALA A 113 -12.31 -24.31 6.59
N GLN A 114 -11.52 -23.88 7.57
CA GLN A 114 -11.67 -24.32 8.97
C GLN A 114 -12.86 -23.65 9.68
N GLN A 115 -13.27 -22.48 9.21
CA GLN A 115 -14.45 -21.76 9.72
C GLN A 115 -15.68 -21.92 8.81
N GLY A 116 -15.62 -22.81 7.79
CA GLY A 116 -16.78 -23.17 6.94
C GLY A 116 -17.22 -22.07 5.97
N GLY A 117 -16.29 -21.25 5.48
CA GLY A 117 -16.58 -20.15 4.53
C GLY A 117 -15.48 -19.95 3.51
N ALA A 118 -15.28 -18.72 3.12
CA ALA A 118 -14.23 -18.33 2.20
C ALA A 118 -12.82 -18.52 2.79
N ARG A 119 -11.83 -18.62 1.90
CA ARG A 119 -10.40 -18.54 2.21
C ARG A 119 -9.83 -17.34 1.48
N VAL A 120 -9.09 -16.50 2.19
CA VAL A 120 -8.55 -15.26 1.61
C VAL A 120 -7.05 -15.18 1.79
N VAL A 121 -6.35 -14.96 0.68
CA VAL A 121 -4.91 -14.67 0.64
C VAL A 121 -4.71 -13.24 0.19
N VAL A 122 -4.08 -12.44 1.04
CA VAL A 122 -3.64 -11.09 0.70
C VAL A 122 -2.14 -11.14 0.40
N ILE A 123 -1.74 -10.71 -0.80
CA ILE A 123 -0.33 -10.62 -1.21
C ILE A 123 0.05 -9.13 -1.24
N ASN A 124 0.70 -8.67 -0.17
CA ASN A 124 1.16 -7.29 -0.05
C ASN A 124 2.53 -7.14 -0.70
N GLY A 125 2.57 -6.58 -1.91
CA GLY A 125 3.75 -6.49 -2.75
C GLY A 125 3.75 -7.51 -3.89
N ALA A 126 2.69 -7.54 -4.71
CA ALA A 126 2.60 -8.46 -5.84
C ALA A 126 3.73 -8.29 -6.86
N ALA A 127 4.30 -7.09 -6.98
CA ALA A 127 5.48 -6.82 -7.82
C ALA A 127 6.79 -7.31 -7.20
N ASP A 128 6.80 -7.64 -5.91
CA ASP A 128 7.98 -8.12 -5.20
C ASP A 128 8.09 -9.67 -5.22
N LEU A 129 7.14 -10.36 -5.87
CA LEU A 129 7.22 -11.80 -6.15
C LEU A 129 8.42 -12.07 -7.08
N ASN A 130 9.35 -12.95 -6.67
CA ASN A 130 10.35 -13.42 -7.61
C ASN A 130 9.69 -14.32 -8.68
N LEU A 131 10.40 -14.58 -9.77
CA LEU A 131 9.86 -15.34 -10.91
C LEU A 131 9.31 -16.71 -10.50
N ASN A 132 10.03 -17.42 -9.62
CA ASN A 132 9.62 -18.75 -9.16
C ASN A 132 8.37 -18.68 -8.27
N ALA A 133 8.27 -17.68 -7.39
CA ALA A 133 7.10 -17.44 -6.55
C ALA A 133 5.86 -17.09 -7.39
N ALA A 134 6.04 -16.21 -8.38
CA ALA A 134 4.96 -15.85 -9.30
C ALA A 134 4.49 -17.05 -10.12
N ASN A 135 5.41 -17.85 -10.67
CA ASN A 135 5.04 -19.08 -11.40
C ASN A 135 4.33 -20.10 -10.51
N ALA A 136 4.76 -20.28 -9.26
CA ALA A 136 4.06 -21.15 -8.32
C ALA A 136 2.61 -20.67 -8.07
N LEU A 137 2.37 -19.36 -8.03
CA LEU A 137 1.02 -18.81 -7.80
C LEU A 137 0.07 -19.04 -8.98
N LEU A 138 0.57 -19.15 -10.23
CA LEU A 138 -0.26 -19.24 -11.45
C LEU A 138 -1.28 -20.38 -11.38
N LYS A 139 -0.90 -21.56 -10.88
CA LYS A 139 -1.82 -22.70 -10.76
C LYS A 139 -3.04 -22.37 -9.89
N GLN A 140 -2.83 -21.63 -8.81
CA GLN A 140 -3.91 -21.24 -7.90
C GLN A 140 -4.79 -20.11 -8.48
N LEU A 141 -4.21 -19.26 -9.33
CA LEU A 141 -4.96 -18.23 -10.03
C LEU A 141 -5.77 -18.79 -11.21
N GLU A 142 -5.36 -19.94 -11.80
CA GLU A 142 -6.09 -20.61 -12.87
C GLU A 142 -7.19 -21.53 -12.34
N GLU A 143 -6.87 -22.30 -11.28
CA GLU A 143 -7.75 -23.28 -10.68
C GLU A 143 -7.88 -23.03 -9.17
N PRO A 144 -8.58 -21.95 -8.78
CA PRO A 144 -8.79 -21.67 -7.36
C PRO A 144 -9.68 -22.76 -6.75
N GLY A 145 -9.36 -23.17 -5.55
CA GLY A 145 -10.30 -24.00 -4.78
C GLY A 145 -11.61 -23.23 -4.53
N ASN A 146 -12.68 -23.96 -4.21
CA ASN A 146 -13.98 -23.35 -3.91
C ASN A 146 -13.82 -22.26 -2.84
N ASP A 147 -14.51 -21.14 -3.04
CA ASP A 147 -14.54 -19.99 -2.13
C ASP A 147 -13.15 -19.46 -1.73
N SER A 148 -12.19 -19.51 -2.65
CA SER A 148 -10.82 -19.03 -2.45
C SER A 148 -10.59 -17.74 -3.19
N TYR A 149 -10.12 -16.71 -2.45
CA TYR A 149 -9.90 -15.36 -2.99
C TYR A 149 -8.44 -14.93 -2.81
N PHE A 150 -7.87 -14.37 -3.88
CA PHE A 150 -6.52 -13.84 -3.92
C PHE A 150 -6.56 -12.33 -4.13
N LEU A 151 -6.10 -11.56 -3.16
CA LEU A 151 -6.05 -10.09 -3.20
C LEU A 151 -4.59 -9.65 -3.32
N LEU A 152 -4.18 -9.24 -4.53
CA LEU A 152 -2.81 -8.88 -4.86
C LEU A 152 -2.67 -7.36 -4.80
N LEU A 153 -1.88 -6.84 -3.85
CA LEU A 153 -1.66 -5.41 -3.72
C LEU A 153 -0.52 -4.98 -4.63
N HIS A 154 -0.79 -3.96 -5.43
CA HIS A 154 0.14 -3.45 -6.42
C HIS A 154 0.38 -1.96 -6.25
N GLU A 155 1.65 -1.56 -6.27
CA GLU A 155 2.07 -0.16 -6.18
C GLU A 155 2.67 0.33 -7.50
N TRP A 156 2.09 1.39 -8.04
CA TRP A 156 2.65 2.09 -9.19
C TRP A 156 3.95 2.81 -8.81
N PRO A 157 4.97 2.89 -9.66
CA PRO A 157 5.05 2.39 -11.05
C PRO A 157 5.63 0.97 -11.18
N LYS A 158 5.78 0.20 -10.09
CA LYS A 158 6.27 -1.19 -10.18
C LYS A 158 5.43 -1.98 -11.19
N THR A 159 5.98 -3.04 -11.75
CA THR A 159 5.30 -3.89 -12.73
C THR A 159 5.05 -5.28 -12.15
N ILE A 160 3.83 -5.80 -12.36
CA ILE A 160 3.49 -7.20 -12.11
C ILE A 160 3.80 -8.01 -13.37
N LEU A 161 4.24 -9.26 -13.20
CA LEU A 161 4.45 -10.16 -14.33
C LEU A 161 3.18 -10.29 -15.17
N PRO A 162 3.27 -10.18 -16.51
CA PRO A 162 2.10 -10.26 -17.39
C PRO A 162 1.27 -11.52 -17.20
N THR A 163 1.92 -12.64 -16.89
CA THR A 163 1.29 -13.94 -16.62
C THR A 163 0.39 -13.92 -15.38
N VAL A 164 0.75 -13.20 -14.33
CA VAL A 164 -0.09 -12.99 -13.14
C VAL A 164 -1.20 -12.01 -13.47
N ARG A 165 -0.86 -10.89 -14.12
CA ARG A 165 -1.82 -9.82 -14.45
C ARG A 165 -2.97 -10.32 -15.31
N SER A 166 -2.70 -11.19 -16.29
CA SER A 166 -3.73 -11.72 -17.22
C SER A 166 -4.79 -12.59 -16.55
N ARG A 167 -4.55 -13.06 -15.32
CA ARG A 167 -5.45 -13.94 -14.54
C ARG A 167 -6.17 -13.24 -13.40
N CYS A 168 -5.94 -11.95 -13.25
CA CYS A 168 -6.54 -11.16 -12.19
C CYS A 168 -7.37 -10.01 -12.76
N GLN A 169 -8.47 -9.67 -12.13
CA GLN A 169 -9.18 -8.45 -12.42
C GLN A 169 -8.53 -7.27 -11.69
N LEU A 170 -8.35 -6.15 -12.38
CA LEU A 170 -7.79 -4.93 -11.81
C LEU A 170 -8.88 -4.10 -11.13
N LEU A 171 -8.60 -3.67 -9.91
CA LEU A 171 -9.35 -2.69 -9.15
C LEU A 171 -8.40 -1.57 -8.72
N ASP A 172 -8.48 -0.41 -9.35
CA ASP A 172 -7.60 0.71 -9.03
C ASP A 172 -8.22 1.61 -7.94
N ILE A 173 -7.43 1.87 -6.90
CA ILE A 173 -7.74 2.90 -5.91
C ILE A 173 -7.16 4.22 -6.43
N ALA A 174 -8.05 5.13 -6.82
CA ALA A 174 -7.69 6.43 -7.33
C ALA A 174 -7.17 7.36 -6.22
N LEU A 175 -6.37 8.35 -6.61
CA LEU A 175 -6.05 9.46 -5.71
C LEU A 175 -7.35 10.20 -5.34
N PRO A 176 -7.51 10.60 -4.06
CA PRO A 176 -8.65 11.43 -3.66
C PRO A 176 -8.60 12.80 -4.33
N ALA A 177 -9.76 13.43 -4.47
CA ALA A 177 -9.82 14.83 -4.81
C ALA A 177 -9.02 15.67 -3.80
N SER A 178 -8.35 16.73 -4.25
CA SER A 178 -7.49 17.56 -3.40
C SER A 178 -8.20 18.03 -2.12
N ALA A 179 -9.45 18.49 -2.22
CA ALA A 179 -10.23 18.93 -1.07
C ALA A 179 -10.45 17.82 -0.04
N GLN A 180 -10.70 16.59 -0.49
CA GLN A 180 -10.88 15.41 0.37
C GLN A 180 -9.57 15.03 1.07
N ALA A 181 -8.45 15.04 0.33
CA ALA A 181 -7.11 14.76 0.88
C ALA A 181 -6.73 15.78 1.96
N VAL A 182 -6.95 17.07 1.69
CA VAL A 182 -6.69 18.18 2.63
C VAL A 182 -7.52 18.01 3.89
N SER A 183 -8.84 17.88 3.76
CA SER A 183 -9.74 17.75 4.91
C SER A 183 -9.40 16.55 5.79
N TRP A 184 -9.09 15.40 5.18
CA TRP A 184 -8.70 14.21 5.92
C TRP A 184 -7.36 14.41 6.65
N LEU A 185 -6.34 14.94 5.96
CA LEU A 185 -5.01 15.10 6.55
C LEU A 185 -5.03 16.12 7.70
N GLN A 186 -5.81 17.20 7.59
CA GLN A 186 -6.01 18.17 8.68
C GLN A 186 -6.56 17.52 9.96
N GLN A 187 -7.47 16.56 9.81
CA GLN A 187 -8.04 15.84 10.96
C GLN A 187 -7.06 14.86 11.62
N GLN A 188 -6.02 14.43 10.89
CA GLN A 188 -5.03 13.48 11.40
C GLN A 188 -3.80 14.18 12.02
N LEU A 189 -3.57 15.43 11.70
CA LEU A 189 -2.43 16.20 12.20
C LEU A 189 -2.77 16.90 13.54
N PRO A 190 -1.76 17.11 14.41
CA PRO A 190 -1.90 17.98 15.57
C PRO A 190 -2.34 19.40 15.16
N ALA A 191 -3.07 20.09 16.03
CA ALA A 191 -3.61 21.43 15.73
C ALA A 191 -2.54 22.42 15.28
N ASP A 192 -1.33 22.36 15.87
CA ASP A 192 -0.21 23.26 15.54
C ASP A 192 0.35 23.01 14.12
N ASP A 193 0.20 21.79 13.59
CA ASP A 193 0.73 21.36 12.29
C ASP A 193 -0.34 21.26 11.20
N SER A 194 -1.60 21.54 11.53
CA SER A 194 -2.75 21.40 10.61
C SER A 194 -3.01 22.64 9.74
N SER A 195 -2.05 23.57 9.65
CA SER A 195 -2.17 24.75 8.80
C SER A 195 -2.32 24.37 7.32
N ASN A 196 -3.11 25.15 6.57
CA ASN A 196 -3.32 24.92 5.14
C ASN A 196 -2.01 24.84 4.35
N GLU A 197 -1.03 25.66 4.71
CA GLU A 197 0.27 25.69 4.06
C GLU A 197 1.05 24.38 4.31
N MET A 198 1.11 23.91 5.57
CA MET A 198 1.80 22.67 5.92
C MET A 198 1.12 21.47 5.26
N VAL A 199 -0.21 21.37 5.31
CA VAL A 199 -0.99 20.31 4.70
C VAL A 199 -0.79 20.26 3.18
N ALA A 200 -0.85 21.42 2.51
CA ALA A 200 -0.62 21.51 1.07
C ALA A 200 0.80 21.05 0.70
N LYS A 201 1.81 21.48 1.47
CA LYS A 201 3.20 21.07 1.27
C LYS A 201 3.39 19.56 1.46
N LEU A 202 2.82 18.99 2.51
CA LEU A 202 2.90 17.54 2.76
C LEU A 202 2.23 16.73 1.66
N LEU A 203 1.04 17.15 1.19
CA LEU A 203 0.35 16.49 0.09
C LEU A 203 1.11 16.64 -1.24
N GLN A 204 1.70 17.79 -1.51
CA GLN A 204 2.56 17.98 -2.68
C GLN A 204 3.75 17.00 -2.65
N LEU A 205 4.48 16.92 -1.53
CA LEU A 205 5.59 15.97 -1.34
C LEU A 205 5.15 14.50 -1.41
N ALA A 206 3.90 14.23 -1.08
CA ALA A 206 3.31 12.90 -1.15
C ALA A 206 2.63 12.59 -2.50
N HIS A 207 2.72 13.47 -3.50
CA HIS A 207 2.02 13.37 -4.78
C HIS A 207 0.50 13.15 -4.62
N GLY A 208 -0.12 13.83 -3.67
CA GLY A 208 -1.54 13.77 -3.38
C GLY A 208 -2.01 12.56 -2.56
N ALA A 209 -1.11 11.66 -2.13
CA ALA A 209 -1.45 10.46 -1.36
C ALA A 209 -1.51 10.76 0.16
N PRO A 210 -2.70 10.73 0.82
CA PRO A 210 -2.85 11.24 2.18
C PRO A 210 -2.06 10.47 3.24
N LEU A 211 -2.02 9.13 3.18
CA LEU A 211 -1.27 8.34 4.15
C LEU A 211 0.24 8.48 3.97
N ARG A 212 0.72 8.71 2.73
CA ARG A 212 2.13 9.04 2.50
C ARG A 212 2.45 10.41 3.10
N ALA A 213 1.56 11.40 2.97
CA ALA A 213 1.71 12.72 3.57
C ALA A 213 1.77 12.63 5.10
N LEU A 214 0.86 11.89 5.72
CA LEU A 214 0.85 11.64 7.16
C LEU A 214 2.15 10.96 7.62
N HIS A 215 2.63 9.97 6.86
CA HIS A 215 3.89 9.28 7.16
C HIS A 215 5.11 10.22 7.06
N LEU A 216 5.17 11.09 6.05
CA LEU A 216 6.22 12.10 5.91
C LEU A 216 6.28 13.04 7.11
N HIS A 217 5.12 13.41 7.67
CA HIS A 217 5.04 14.22 8.87
C HIS A 217 5.47 13.43 10.12
N THR A 218 4.85 12.30 10.40
CA THR A 218 5.09 11.51 11.63
C THR A 218 6.51 10.97 11.74
N SER A 219 7.14 10.63 10.62
CA SER A 219 8.54 10.20 10.56
C SER A 219 9.53 11.35 10.50
N LYS A 220 9.06 12.62 10.45
CA LYS A 220 9.88 13.81 10.20
C LYS A 220 10.71 13.75 8.91
N ALA A 221 10.31 12.91 7.98
CA ALA A 221 11.02 12.71 6.71
C ALA A 221 11.04 13.99 5.85
N HIS A 222 10.02 14.83 5.96
CA HIS A 222 9.98 16.13 5.30
C HIS A 222 11.07 17.10 5.81
N GLU A 223 11.38 17.05 7.11
CA GLU A 223 12.48 17.85 7.70
C GLU A 223 13.83 17.37 7.17
N LEU A 224 14.06 16.06 7.16
CA LEU A 224 15.29 15.47 6.61
C LEU A 224 15.46 15.82 5.13
N ARG A 225 14.39 15.72 4.32
CA ARG A 225 14.40 16.09 2.90
C ARG A 225 14.79 17.57 2.73
N HIS A 226 14.24 18.46 3.56
CA HIS A 226 14.60 19.88 3.55
C HIS A 226 16.07 20.11 3.92
N GLN A 227 16.56 19.46 4.98
CA GLN A 227 17.96 19.55 5.37
C GLN A 227 18.91 19.09 4.27
N MET A 228 18.59 18.02 3.56
CA MET A 228 19.38 17.54 2.42
C MET A 228 19.47 18.60 1.31
N LEU A 229 18.36 19.27 0.95
CA LEU A 229 18.36 20.34 -0.05
C LEU A 229 19.21 21.53 0.37
N VAL A 230 19.14 21.92 1.64
CA VAL A 230 19.98 23.00 2.19
C VAL A 230 21.46 22.63 2.11
N GLN A 231 21.82 21.40 2.49
CA GLN A 231 23.20 20.93 2.44
C GLN A 231 23.74 20.81 1.00
N LEU A 232 22.95 20.30 0.07
CA LEU A 232 23.29 20.27 -1.36
C LEU A 232 23.53 21.68 -1.91
N THR A 233 22.66 22.62 -1.54
CA THR A 233 22.80 24.03 -1.92
C THR A 233 24.08 24.65 -1.33
N ALA A 234 24.44 24.30 -0.09
CA ALA A 234 25.69 24.74 0.53
C ALA A 234 26.93 24.22 -0.20
N ILE A 235 26.93 22.96 -0.63
CA ILE A 235 28.00 22.40 -1.48
C ILE A 235 28.12 23.16 -2.79
N LEU A 236 27.01 23.36 -3.50
CA LEU A 236 26.99 24.07 -4.79
C LEU A 236 27.49 25.52 -4.67
N ARG A 237 27.30 26.16 -3.52
CA ARG A 237 27.78 27.51 -3.22
C ARG A 237 29.19 27.55 -2.62
N GLY A 238 29.86 26.40 -2.51
CA GLY A 238 31.22 26.33 -1.91
C GLY A 238 31.26 26.61 -0.41
N LYS A 239 30.12 26.52 0.30
CA LYS A 239 30.00 26.81 1.75
C LYS A 239 30.23 25.60 2.64
N ASP A 240 30.15 24.37 2.06
CA ASP A 240 30.39 23.13 2.77
C ASP A 240 31.10 22.12 1.86
N SER A 241 31.75 21.11 2.45
CA SER A 241 32.45 20.09 1.70
C SER A 241 31.58 18.84 1.50
N VAL A 242 31.75 18.17 0.35
CA VAL A 242 31.06 16.92 0.04
C VAL A 242 31.33 15.87 1.13
N VAL A 243 32.53 15.84 1.69
CA VAL A 243 32.92 14.86 2.73
C VAL A 243 32.14 15.09 4.03
N ASN A 244 32.02 16.35 4.47
CA ASN A 244 31.26 16.68 5.69
C ASN A 244 29.79 16.33 5.53
N VAL A 245 29.18 16.66 4.41
CA VAL A 245 27.79 16.35 4.13
C VAL A 245 27.58 14.83 4.04
N ALA A 246 28.41 14.10 3.31
CA ALA A 246 28.32 12.65 3.22
C ALA A 246 28.46 11.98 4.62
N TYR A 247 29.35 12.51 5.47
CA TYR A 247 29.48 12.03 6.84
C TYR A 247 28.22 12.29 7.68
N SER A 248 27.53 13.41 7.49
CA SER A 248 26.27 13.69 8.18
C SER A 248 25.13 12.74 7.76
N TRP A 249 25.20 12.18 6.55
CA TRP A 249 24.18 11.30 6.00
C TRP A 249 24.37 9.82 6.30
N HIS A 250 25.55 9.38 6.76
CA HIS A 250 25.87 7.95 6.92
C HIS A 250 24.91 7.18 7.86
N LYS A 251 24.21 7.88 8.77
CA LYS A 251 23.24 7.28 9.70
C LYS A 251 21.77 7.42 9.24
N GLN A 252 21.56 8.07 8.12
CA GLN A 252 20.22 8.34 7.60
C GLN A 252 19.69 7.17 6.75
N PRO A 253 18.38 7.04 6.55
CA PRO A 253 17.79 5.97 5.76
C PRO A 253 18.10 6.15 4.26
N LEU A 254 19.16 5.49 3.80
CA LEU A 254 19.73 5.66 2.45
C LEU A 254 18.71 5.37 1.34
N GLU A 255 17.86 4.33 1.49
CA GLU A 255 16.81 4.01 0.49
C GLU A 255 15.87 5.19 0.25
N GLN A 256 15.42 5.84 1.32
CA GLN A 256 14.54 7.00 1.22
C GLN A 256 15.25 8.20 0.61
N MET A 257 16.51 8.40 0.96
CA MET A 257 17.33 9.47 0.39
C MET A 257 17.54 9.29 -1.11
N PHE A 258 17.86 8.08 -1.58
CA PHE A 258 17.96 7.76 -3.01
C PHE A 258 16.65 7.94 -3.75
N SER A 259 15.52 7.61 -3.13
CA SER A 259 14.19 7.87 -3.69
C SER A 259 13.98 9.36 -3.98
N TRP A 260 14.30 10.24 -3.02
CA TRP A 260 14.20 11.68 -3.21
C TRP A 260 15.17 12.20 -4.27
N TRP A 261 16.38 11.64 -4.36
CA TRP A 261 17.32 12.02 -5.41
C TRP A 261 16.76 11.70 -6.80
N ILE A 262 16.16 10.55 -6.97
CA ILE A 262 15.50 10.16 -8.22
C ILE A 262 14.34 11.12 -8.53
N GLU A 263 13.53 11.46 -7.54
CA GLU A 263 12.45 12.45 -7.69
C GLU A 263 13.00 13.82 -8.16
N TRP A 264 14.02 14.34 -7.49
CA TRP A 264 14.64 15.62 -7.87
C TRP A 264 15.27 15.61 -9.25
N LEU A 265 15.95 14.53 -9.62
CA LEU A 265 16.51 14.39 -10.97
C LEU A 265 15.40 14.36 -12.03
N ASN A 266 14.30 13.66 -11.78
CA ASN A 266 13.13 13.67 -12.66
C ASN A 266 12.52 15.08 -12.77
N ASP A 267 12.44 15.82 -11.67
CA ASP A 267 11.93 17.19 -11.68
C ASP A 267 12.84 18.13 -12.47
N LEU A 268 14.16 17.99 -12.34
CA LEU A 268 15.13 18.75 -13.16
C LEU A 268 15.00 18.41 -14.66
N ILE A 269 14.77 17.14 -15.01
CA ILE A 269 14.52 16.73 -16.39
C ILE A 269 13.24 17.37 -16.92
N LYS A 270 12.15 17.31 -16.14
CA LYS A 270 10.87 17.92 -16.52
C LYS A 270 11.01 19.43 -16.73
N LEU A 271 11.66 20.13 -15.79
CA LEU A 271 11.95 21.57 -15.92
C LEU A 271 12.71 21.89 -17.20
N LYS A 272 13.72 21.09 -17.54
CA LYS A 272 14.50 21.28 -18.76
C LYS A 272 13.67 21.03 -20.03
N MET A 273 12.70 20.11 -19.98
CA MET A 273 11.89 19.74 -21.14
C MET A 273 10.66 20.64 -21.33
N THR A 274 10.03 21.10 -20.25
CA THR A 274 8.72 21.79 -20.31
C THR A 274 8.78 23.26 -19.95
N THR A 275 9.85 23.74 -19.30
CA THR A 275 9.97 25.10 -18.72
C THR A 275 8.84 25.47 -17.74
N SER A 276 7.94 24.54 -17.40
CA SER A 276 6.84 24.72 -16.43
C SER A 276 7.21 24.14 -15.07
N THR A 277 6.78 24.82 -14.01
CA THR A 277 6.94 24.38 -12.61
C THR A 277 5.75 23.60 -12.08
N ASP A 278 4.68 23.45 -12.85
CA ASP A 278 3.41 22.87 -12.40
C ASP A 278 3.50 21.36 -12.09
N TYR A 279 4.58 20.70 -12.52
CA TYR A 279 4.81 19.26 -12.40
C TYR A 279 5.90 18.90 -11.38
N LEU A 280 6.37 19.85 -10.59
CA LEU A 280 7.43 19.62 -9.60
C LEU A 280 6.85 19.09 -8.28
N ALA A 281 7.54 18.16 -7.68
CA ALA A 281 7.21 17.56 -6.38
C ALA A 281 7.81 18.35 -5.20
#